data_476733c4a3f3f071bf29d68e447ae5f9
#
_entry.id   476733c4a3f3f071bf29d68e447ae5f9
#
_cell.length_a   1.000
_cell.length_b   1.000
_cell.length_c   1.000
_cell.angle_alpha   90.00
_cell.angle_beta   90.00
_cell.angle_gamma   90.00
#
_symmetry.space_group_name_H-M   'P 1'
#
loop_
_entity.id
_entity.type
_entity.pdbx_description
1 polymer ?
#
loop_
_entity_poly.entity_id
_entity_poly.type
_entity_poly.pdbx_seq_one_letter_code
_entity_poly.pdbx_strand_id
1 'polypeptide(L)'
;MPTEILARGDEYVANYARFYDVYSTIIVFGAVSWDENGNMSFGEGGEEQFAREIEALKEIISRRSNKDHEVKLIITALADGTWGDEHNGVNAYMGRNWESIADKIIEFTAKYGFDGVDIDWEYPQTADDWKCFDNFIARLDDGLKKVDPDAILSAALSASSLGLSQETMDRIDQIQFMAYDGNDEDGYQSSLQQAQEGLAEFIKNGADIKKIIIGIAAYGRPVNSSPYWATWRDLDEANYWENKYYNVHDADQVYEGTFCSPALAGDKTAYALFTGCGGVMVFRVACDKTMDDPNSVACGIENTLHRYFNAW
;
A
#
# COMPACT_ATOMS: atom_id res chain seq x y z
N MET A 1 -9.50 10.50 -9.10
CA MET A 1 -8.88 11.38 -8.07
C MET A 1 -9.92 11.78 -7.03
N PRO A 2 -9.56 12.16 -5.79
CA PRO A 2 -10.52 12.56 -4.75
C PRO A 2 -11.49 13.66 -5.18
N THR A 3 -11.03 14.67 -5.90
CA THR A 3 -11.91 15.71 -6.47
C THR A 3 -12.95 15.16 -7.45
N GLU A 4 -12.61 14.12 -8.23
CA GLU A 4 -13.56 13.46 -9.12
C GLU A 4 -14.60 12.64 -8.34
N ILE A 5 -14.20 12.05 -7.21
CA ILE A 5 -15.13 11.34 -6.31
C ILE A 5 -16.16 12.33 -5.76
N LEU A 6 -15.71 13.48 -5.24
CA LEU A 6 -16.62 14.54 -4.77
C LEU A 6 -17.59 15.03 -5.85
N ALA A 7 -17.13 15.11 -7.10
CA ALA A 7 -17.95 15.55 -8.22
C ALA A 7 -19.07 14.56 -8.61
N ARG A 8 -19.05 13.31 -8.11
CA ARG A 8 -20.06 12.27 -8.43
C ARG A 8 -21.34 12.37 -7.60
N GLY A 9 -21.39 13.29 -6.64
CA GLY A 9 -22.56 13.55 -5.80
C GLY A 9 -22.57 12.81 -4.47
N ASP A 10 -23.43 13.27 -3.56
CA ASP A 10 -23.41 12.90 -2.15
C ASP A 10 -23.59 11.39 -1.88
N GLU A 11 -24.45 10.71 -2.63
CA GLU A 11 -24.68 9.27 -2.47
C GLU A 11 -23.41 8.46 -2.80
N TYR A 12 -22.74 8.79 -3.91
CA TYR A 12 -21.49 8.14 -4.28
C TYR A 12 -20.38 8.42 -3.27
N VAL A 13 -20.26 9.66 -2.81
CA VAL A 13 -19.27 10.05 -1.79
C VAL A 13 -19.53 9.32 -0.48
N ALA A 14 -20.80 9.18 -0.05
CA ALA A 14 -21.14 8.44 1.15
C ALA A 14 -20.73 6.96 1.06
N ASN A 15 -21.00 6.31 -0.08
CA ASN A 15 -20.59 4.93 -0.31
C ASN A 15 -19.06 4.80 -0.35
N TYR A 16 -18.36 5.73 -0.96
CA TYR A 16 -16.90 5.72 -0.99
C TYR A 16 -16.29 5.99 0.40
N ALA A 17 -16.89 6.87 1.19
CA ALA A 17 -16.44 7.18 2.54
C ALA A 17 -16.49 5.98 3.51
N ARG A 18 -17.30 4.94 3.21
CA ARG A 18 -17.35 3.70 3.99
C ARG A 18 -16.02 2.96 4.02
N PHE A 19 -15.14 3.10 3.03
CA PHE A 19 -13.78 2.56 3.12
C PHE A 19 -13.04 3.06 4.36
N TYR A 20 -13.29 4.28 4.77
CA TYR A 20 -12.66 4.92 5.94
C TYR A 20 -13.36 4.57 7.26
N ASP A 21 -14.44 3.81 7.21
CA ASP A 21 -15.01 3.13 8.38
C ASP A 21 -14.21 1.87 8.72
N VAL A 22 -13.52 1.28 7.73
CA VAL A 22 -12.73 0.03 7.85
C VAL A 22 -11.23 0.31 8.01
N TYR A 23 -10.69 1.28 7.26
CA TYR A 23 -9.26 1.56 7.23
C TYR A 23 -8.88 2.66 8.22
N SER A 24 -7.90 2.37 9.10
CA SER A 24 -7.37 3.32 10.08
C SER A 24 -6.16 4.12 9.59
N THR A 25 -5.49 3.67 8.54
CA THR A 25 -4.36 4.39 7.91
C THR A 25 -4.55 4.43 6.41
N ILE A 26 -4.45 5.62 5.85
CA ILE A 26 -4.55 5.87 4.41
C ILE A 26 -3.20 6.31 3.89
N ILE A 27 -2.65 5.55 2.95
CA ILE A 27 -1.38 5.84 2.28
C ILE A 27 -1.69 6.52 0.95
N VAL A 28 -1.30 7.78 0.80
CA VAL A 28 -1.40 8.54 -0.45
C VAL A 28 -0.24 8.14 -1.35
N PHE A 29 -0.53 7.24 -2.30
CA PHE A 29 0.46 6.59 -3.13
C PHE A 29 0.75 7.36 -4.43
N GLY A 30 2.05 7.43 -4.81
CA GLY A 30 2.50 7.94 -6.11
C GLY A 30 2.20 9.41 -6.37
N ALA A 31 2.06 10.23 -5.33
CA ALA A 31 1.70 11.64 -5.45
C ALA A 31 2.88 12.57 -5.72
N VAL A 32 4.11 12.12 -5.43
CA VAL A 32 5.35 12.86 -5.67
C VAL A 32 6.37 11.95 -6.34
N SER A 33 7.24 12.52 -7.17
CA SER A 33 8.36 11.85 -7.83
C SER A 33 9.65 12.65 -7.65
N TRP A 34 10.79 12.03 -7.96
CA TRP A 34 12.12 12.59 -7.76
C TRP A 34 12.94 12.51 -9.05
N ASP A 35 13.72 13.54 -9.34
CA ASP A 35 14.68 13.50 -10.44
C ASP A 35 16.04 12.94 -9.95
N GLU A 36 16.98 12.74 -10.87
CA GLU A 36 18.33 12.24 -10.61
C GLU A 36 19.17 13.14 -9.67
N ASN A 37 18.76 14.38 -9.47
CA ASN A 37 19.37 15.35 -8.57
C ASN A 37 18.67 15.43 -7.21
N GLY A 38 17.67 14.58 -6.95
CA GLY A 38 16.88 14.60 -5.73
C GLY A 38 15.97 15.82 -5.61
N ASN A 39 15.49 16.36 -6.75
CA ASN A 39 14.45 17.37 -6.72
C ASN A 39 13.07 16.69 -6.80
N MET A 40 12.19 17.10 -5.89
CA MET A 40 10.83 16.62 -5.84
C MET A 40 9.97 17.32 -6.87
N SER A 41 9.10 16.57 -7.51
CA SER A 41 8.06 17.08 -8.40
C SER A 41 6.70 16.47 -8.07
N PHE A 42 5.65 17.20 -8.41
CA PHE A 42 4.27 16.74 -8.32
C PHE A 42 3.82 16.24 -9.70
N GLY A 43 2.79 15.38 -9.74
CA GLY A 43 2.16 14.94 -10.97
C GLY A 43 1.50 16.08 -11.76
N GLU A 44 0.67 15.73 -12.73
CA GLU A 44 -0.05 16.68 -13.57
C GLU A 44 -0.85 17.69 -12.72
N GLY A 45 -0.74 18.96 -13.06
CA GLY A 45 -1.37 20.06 -12.32
C GLY A 45 -0.53 20.63 -11.17
N GLY A 46 0.63 20.04 -10.88
CA GLY A 46 1.60 20.55 -9.91
C GLY A 46 1.10 20.58 -8.45
N GLU A 47 1.80 21.35 -7.63
CA GLU A 47 1.55 21.45 -6.19
C GLU A 47 0.15 21.94 -5.82
N GLU A 48 -0.43 22.85 -6.61
CA GLU A 48 -1.79 23.33 -6.35
C GLU A 48 -2.85 22.26 -6.55
N GLN A 49 -2.70 21.41 -7.58
CA GLN A 49 -3.58 20.28 -7.79
C GLN A 49 -3.43 19.26 -6.67
N PHE A 50 -2.19 18.94 -6.30
CA PHE A 50 -1.91 18.05 -5.17
C PHE A 50 -2.63 18.52 -3.89
N ALA A 51 -2.47 19.80 -3.54
CA ALA A 51 -3.12 20.37 -2.35
C ALA A 51 -4.66 20.24 -2.41
N ARG A 52 -5.27 20.49 -3.56
CA ARG A 52 -6.72 20.31 -3.76
C ARG A 52 -7.16 18.85 -3.58
N GLU A 53 -6.37 17.89 -4.09
CA GLU A 53 -6.68 16.47 -3.93
C GLU A 53 -6.59 16.02 -2.48
N ILE A 54 -5.60 16.53 -1.72
CA ILE A 54 -5.48 16.21 -0.29
C ILE A 54 -6.65 16.77 0.51
N GLU A 55 -7.06 18.00 0.26
CA GLU A 55 -8.24 18.57 0.94
C GLU A 55 -9.53 17.84 0.55
N ALA A 56 -9.70 17.45 -0.71
CA ALA A 56 -10.83 16.64 -1.15
C ALA A 56 -10.82 15.25 -0.46
N LEU A 57 -9.66 14.63 -0.31
CA LEU A 57 -9.53 13.36 0.41
C LEU A 57 -9.93 13.51 1.89
N LYS A 58 -9.43 14.55 2.56
CA LYS A 58 -9.81 14.85 3.96
C LYS A 58 -11.31 15.08 4.08
N GLU A 59 -11.94 15.76 3.12
CA GLU A 59 -13.39 15.94 3.10
C GLU A 59 -14.13 14.60 2.98
N ILE A 60 -13.70 13.71 2.07
CA ILE A 60 -14.32 12.39 1.93
C ILE A 60 -14.16 11.57 3.22
N ILE A 61 -12.96 11.54 3.81
CA ILE A 61 -12.70 10.88 5.10
C ILE A 61 -13.61 11.44 6.19
N SER A 62 -13.86 12.75 6.18
CA SER A 62 -14.75 13.39 7.17
C SER A 62 -16.21 12.95 7.06
N ARG A 63 -16.62 12.38 5.92
CA ARG A 63 -17.99 11.90 5.68
C ARG A 63 -18.21 10.43 6.08
N ARG A 64 -17.18 9.73 6.57
CA ARG A 64 -17.32 8.37 7.10
C ARG A 64 -18.33 8.30 8.24
N SER A 65 -19.00 7.17 8.39
CA SER A 65 -20.04 6.96 9.41
C SER A 65 -19.44 6.66 10.79
N ASN A 66 -18.43 5.80 10.84
CA ASN A 66 -17.75 5.43 12.06
C ASN A 66 -16.75 6.52 12.47
N LYS A 67 -16.95 7.11 13.65
CA LYS A 67 -16.08 8.14 14.24
C LYS A 67 -15.31 7.62 15.45
N ASP A 68 -15.46 6.34 15.78
CA ASP A 68 -14.89 5.77 17.02
C ASP A 68 -13.39 5.48 16.89
N HIS A 69 -12.85 5.53 15.68
CA HIS A 69 -11.42 5.45 15.41
C HIS A 69 -10.91 6.67 14.62
N GLU A 70 -9.67 6.99 14.84
CA GLU A 70 -8.95 7.99 14.06
C GLU A 70 -8.50 7.39 12.72
N VAL A 71 -8.53 8.19 11.65
CA VAL A 71 -7.95 7.82 10.36
C VAL A 71 -6.70 8.65 10.16
N LYS A 72 -5.56 7.98 10.15
CA LYS A 72 -4.25 8.57 9.88
C LYS A 72 -4.02 8.69 8.37
N LEU A 73 -3.45 9.81 7.95
CA LEU A 73 -3.14 10.09 6.56
C LEU A 73 -1.62 10.20 6.40
N ILE A 74 -1.00 9.25 5.72
CA ILE A 74 0.44 9.24 5.44
C ILE A 74 0.71 9.33 3.93
N ILE A 75 1.90 9.75 3.55
CA ILE A 75 2.29 9.93 2.14
C ILE A 75 3.38 8.95 1.74
N THR A 76 3.23 8.28 0.59
CA THR A 76 4.32 7.45 0.03
C THR A 76 5.39 8.31 -0.61
N ALA A 77 6.64 7.97 -0.33
CA ALA A 77 7.81 8.48 -1.02
C ALA A 77 8.59 7.35 -1.69
N LEU A 78 9.32 7.68 -2.76
CA LEU A 78 10.19 6.80 -3.55
C LEU A 78 9.48 5.76 -4.43
N ALA A 79 8.15 5.81 -4.58
CA ALA A 79 7.38 4.95 -5.47
C ALA A 79 7.50 5.38 -6.95
N ASP A 80 8.71 5.52 -7.46
CA ASP A 80 8.99 6.13 -8.78
C ASP A 80 8.97 5.14 -9.95
N GLY A 81 8.50 3.91 -9.77
CA GLY A 81 8.00 3.06 -10.85
C GLY A 81 8.97 2.59 -11.95
N THR A 82 10.28 2.65 -11.75
CA THR A 82 11.27 2.04 -12.67
C THR A 82 11.61 0.61 -12.22
N TRP A 83 10.60 -0.20 -12.13
CA TRP A 83 10.64 -1.54 -11.57
C TRP A 83 11.37 -2.49 -12.51
N GLY A 84 12.44 -3.10 -12.02
CA GLY A 84 13.19 -4.11 -12.73
C GLY A 84 14.35 -3.61 -13.60
N ASP A 85 14.68 -2.32 -13.58
CA ASP A 85 15.89 -1.79 -14.20
C ASP A 85 17.05 -1.82 -13.20
N GLU A 86 18.21 -2.36 -13.59
CA GLU A 86 19.45 -2.34 -12.80
C GLU A 86 19.87 -0.91 -12.41
N HIS A 87 19.35 0.08 -13.10
CA HIS A 87 19.56 1.51 -12.88
C HIS A 87 18.27 2.20 -12.47
N ASN A 88 17.44 1.52 -11.67
CA ASN A 88 16.19 2.13 -11.28
C ASN A 88 16.43 3.55 -10.73
N GLY A 89 15.55 4.49 -11.08
CA GLY A 89 15.70 5.90 -10.78
C GLY A 89 16.00 6.17 -9.32
N VAL A 90 15.39 5.40 -8.41
CA VAL A 90 15.58 5.51 -6.95
C VAL A 90 17.03 5.24 -6.57
N ASN A 91 17.65 4.13 -6.98
CA ASN A 91 19.06 3.82 -6.67
C ASN A 91 20.00 4.91 -7.21
N ALA A 92 19.69 5.44 -8.39
CA ALA A 92 20.52 6.47 -9.04
C ALA A 92 20.61 7.77 -8.24
N TYR A 93 19.52 8.22 -7.63
CA TYR A 93 19.52 9.48 -6.87
C TYR A 93 19.70 9.30 -5.36
N MET A 94 19.29 8.18 -4.78
CA MET A 94 19.42 7.93 -3.34
C MET A 94 20.87 7.86 -2.89
N GLY A 95 21.74 7.14 -3.57
CA GLY A 95 23.15 7.01 -3.20
C GLY A 95 23.90 8.33 -3.03
N ARG A 96 23.41 9.42 -3.65
CA ARG A 96 24.04 10.75 -3.61
C ARG A 96 23.26 11.79 -2.82
N ASN A 97 21.93 11.61 -2.72
CA ASN A 97 21.04 12.69 -2.28
C ASN A 97 20.16 12.28 -1.09
N TRP A 98 20.32 11.09 -0.53
CA TRP A 98 19.42 10.55 0.48
C TRP A 98 19.21 11.47 1.69
N GLU A 99 20.25 12.20 2.16
CA GLU A 99 20.12 13.15 3.26
C GLU A 99 19.17 14.31 2.90
N SER A 100 19.41 14.90 1.73
CA SER A 100 18.57 16.00 1.23
C SER A 100 17.14 15.55 0.96
N ILE A 101 16.96 14.33 0.48
CA ILE A 101 15.64 13.75 0.21
C ILE A 101 14.90 13.51 1.52
N ALA A 102 15.57 12.95 2.55
CA ALA A 102 14.98 12.79 3.87
C ALA A 102 14.50 14.12 4.45
N ASP A 103 15.31 15.16 4.38
CA ASP A 103 14.96 16.49 4.89
C ASP A 103 13.74 17.06 4.14
N LYS A 104 13.69 16.94 2.82
CA LYS A 104 12.55 17.39 2.01
C LYS A 104 11.27 16.62 2.34
N ILE A 105 11.36 15.31 2.59
CA ILE A 105 10.22 14.50 3.00
C ILE A 105 9.70 14.95 4.36
N ILE A 106 10.56 15.20 5.32
CA ILE A 106 10.19 15.71 6.65
C ILE A 106 9.47 17.06 6.53
N GLU A 107 10.07 18.01 5.78
CA GLU A 107 9.47 19.31 5.52
C GLU A 107 8.10 19.20 4.82
N PHE A 108 8.00 18.33 3.82
CA PHE A 108 6.78 18.09 3.07
C PHE A 108 5.68 17.49 3.95
N THR A 109 6.01 16.48 4.76
CA THR A 109 5.07 15.85 5.71
C THR A 109 4.50 16.89 6.68
N ALA A 110 5.36 17.71 7.24
CA ALA A 110 4.97 18.80 8.14
C ALA A 110 4.11 19.88 7.42
N LYS A 111 4.50 20.26 6.20
CA LYS A 111 3.81 21.31 5.42
C LYS A 111 2.36 20.97 5.13
N TYR A 112 2.06 19.72 4.77
CA TYR A 112 0.71 19.27 4.39
C TYR A 112 -0.05 18.63 5.55
N GLY A 113 0.57 18.51 6.73
CA GLY A 113 -0.05 17.94 7.92
C GLY A 113 -0.39 16.46 7.73
N PHE A 114 0.54 15.69 7.15
CA PHE A 114 0.47 14.24 7.15
C PHE A 114 0.87 13.67 8.50
N ASP A 115 0.24 12.58 8.90
CA ASP A 115 0.54 11.85 10.14
C ASP A 115 1.81 10.99 10.02
N GLY A 116 2.49 11.00 8.88
CA GLY A 116 3.70 10.22 8.66
C GLY A 116 4.04 10.02 7.19
N VAL A 117 4.97 9.11 6.96
CA VAL A 117 5.45 8.76 5.62
C VAL A 117 5.57 7.25 5.45
N ASP A 118 5.29 6.78 4.25
CA ASP A 118 5.55 5.43 3.78
C ASP A 118 6.69 5.43 2.77
N ILE A 119 7.65 4.52 2.90
CA ILE A 119 8.80 4.41 2.00
C ILE A 119 8.63 3.18 1.12
N ASP A 120 8.56 3.42 -0.19
CA ASP A 120 8.36 2.39 -1.19
C ASP A 120 9.54 2.34 -2.18
N TRP A 121 10.72 1.98 -1.66
CA TRP A 121 11.92 1.82 -2.47
C TRP A 121 12.04 0.37 -2.95
N GLU A 122 11.69 0.14 -4.20
CA GLU A 122 11.69 -1.17 -4.84
C GLU A 122 12.79 -1.30 -5.92
N TYR A 123 13.97 -1.79 -5.62
CA TYR A 123 14.46 -2.24 -4.29
C TYR A 123 15.90 -1.81 -4.14
N PRO A 124 16.44 -1.61 -2.92
CA PRO A 124 17.87 -1.60 -2.71
C PRO A 124 18.49 -2.90 -3.22
N GLN A 125 19.56 -2.83 -4.04
CA GLN A 125 20.12 -3.99 -4.74
C GLN A 125 21.47 -4.41 -4.17
N THR A 126 22.28 -3.46 -3.75
CA THR A 126 23.62 -3.68 -3.24
C THR A 126 23.70 -3.49 -1.72
N ALA A 127 24.79 -3.98 -1.10
CA ALA A 127 25.04 -3.72 0.31
C ALA A 127 25.15 -2.23 0.62
N ASP A 128 25.63 -1.42 -0.33
CA ASP A 128 25.72 0.03 -0.18
C ASP A 128 24.34 0.68 -0.25
N ASP A 129 23.43 0.18 -1.10
CA ASP A 129 22.04 0.65 -1.16
C ASP A 129 21.31 0.34 0.15
N TRP A 130 21.47 -0.87 0.69
CA TRP A 130 20.88 -1.22 1.99
C TRP A 130 21.42 -0.39 3.13
N LYS A 131 22.71 -0.10 3.13
CA LYS A 131 23.31 0.83 4.09
C LYS A 131 22.78 2.25 3.92
N CYS A 132 22.57 2.68 2.68
CA CYS A 132 21.93 3.96 2.38
C CYS A 132 20.49 3.98 2.92
N PHE A 133 19.73 2.91 2.72
CA PHE A 133 18.38 2.75 3.25
C PHE A 133 18.37 2.84 4.78
N ASP A 134 19.28 2.13 5.48
CA ASP A 134 19.39 2.19 6.94
C ASP A 134 19.61 3.63 7.45
N ASN A 135 20.56 4.35 6.85
CA ASN A 135 20.85 5.72 7.23
C ASN A 135 19.66 6.68 6.92
N PHE A 136 19.01 6.45 5.81
CA PHE A 136 17.85 7.23 5.38
C PHE A 136 16.67 7.07 6.35
N ILE A 137 16.34 5.83 6.71
CA ILE A 137 15.28 5.51 7.68
C ILE A 137 15.61 6.13 9.05
N ALA A 138 16.86 6.01 9.52
CA ALA A 138 17.27 6.61 10.79
C ALA A 138 17.05 8.13 10.79
N ARG A 139 17.42 8.83 9.70
CA ARG A 139 17.24 10.29 9.58
C ARG A 139 15.77 10.68 9.51
N LEU A 140 14.95 9.90 8.78
CA LEU A 140 13.51 10.13 8.69
C LEU A 140 12.84 9.97 10.06
N ASP A 141 13.10 8.86 10.75
CA ASP A 141 12.54 8.58 12.07
C ASP A 141 12.88 9.70 13.07
N ASP A 142 14.18 10.04 13.17
CA ASP A 142 14.64 11.11 14.04
C ASP A 142 14.04 12.49 13.68
N GLY A 143 13.85 12.76 12.40
CA GLY A 143 13.32 14.02 11.90
C GLY A 143 11.80 14.13 12.07
N LEU A 144 11.06 13.12 11.69
CA LEU A 144 9.61 13.06 11.81
C LEU A 144 9.17 13.15 13.27
N LYS A 145 9.79 12.36 14.17
CA LYS A 145 9.45 12.31 15.60
C LYS A 145 9.87 13.58 16.39
N LYS A 146 10.72 14.42 15.81
CA LYS A 146 10.96 15.79 16.34
C LYS A 146 9.82 16.76 16.01
N VAL A 147 9.16 16.57 14.87
CA VAL A 147 8.02 17.38 14.43
C VAL A 147 6.74 16.91 15.13
N ASP A 148 6.51 15.61 15.09
CA ASP A 148 5.40 14.95 15.76
C ASP A 148 5.88 13.62 16.38
N PRO A 149 5.88 13.47 17.71
CA PRO A 149 6.28 12.22 18.38
C PRO A 149 5.48 10.99 17.98
N ASP A 150 4.24 11.19 17.50
CA ASP A 150 3.32 10.12 17.08
C ASP A 150 3.35 9.89 15.56
N ALA A 151 4.28 10.54 14.83
CA ALA A 151 4.43 10.37 13.40
C ALA A 151 4.73 8.90 13.03
N ILE A 152 4.03 8.39 12.03
CA ILE A 152 4.18 7.01 11.54
C ILE A 152 5.27 6.95 10.49
N LEU A 153 6.29 6.11 10.70
CA LEU A 153 7.24 5.71 9.68
C LEU A 153 6.89 4.31 9.20
N SER A 154 6.45 4.21 7.96
CA SER A 154 6.08 2.96 7.29
C SER A 154 7.05 2.64 6.16
N ALA A 155 7.20 1.37 5.80
CA ALA A 155 7.95 0.96 4.62
C ALA A 155 7.27 -0.21 3.92
N ALA A 156 7.09 -0.10 2.60
CA ALA A 156 6.64 -1.18 1.74
C ALA A 156 7.85 -2.11 1.44
N LEU A 157 7.73 -3.38 1.83
CA LEU A 157 8.81 -4.35 1.73
C LEU A 157 8.33 -5.66 1.11
N SER A 158 9.24 -6.30 0.35
CA SER A 158 9.07 -7.68 -0.10
C SER A 158 9.86 -8.64 0.79
N ALA A 159 9.26 -9.78 1.10
CA ALA A 159 9.94 -10.83 1.86
C ALA A 159 11.17 -11.42 1.13
N SER A 160 11.27 -11.26 -0.18
CA SER A 160 12.40 -11.73 -1.00
C SER A 160 13.60 -10.77 -1.04
N SER A 161 13.47 -9.57 -0.49
CA SER A 161 14.48 -8.50 -0.59
C SER A 161 14.73 -7.84 0.77
N LEU A 162 15.12 -8.63 1.76
CA LEU A 162 15.38 -8.15 3.11
C LEU A 162 16.89 -8.04 3.36
N GLY A 163 17.44 -6.84 3.22
CA GLY A 163 18.84 -6.53 3.50
C GLY A 163 19.04 -5.44 4.55
N LEU A 164 17.94 -4.93 5.15
CA LEU A 164 17.98 -3.89 6.17
C LEU A 164 18.48 -4.41 7.53
N SER A 165 19.05 -3.52 8.33
CA SER A 165 19.53 -3.85 9.66
C SER A 165 18.38 -4.07 10.66
N GLN A 166 18.67 -4.75 11.78
CA GLN A 166 17.71 -4.88 12.89
C GLN A 166 17.32 -3.51 13.45
N GLU A 167 18.26 -2.58 13.57
CA GLU A 167 17.98 -1.23 14.04
C GLU A 167 16.97 -0.51 13.13
N THR A 168 17.07 -0.68 11.82
CA THR A 168 16.12 -0.12 10.86
C THR A 168 14.74 -0.76 11.00
N MET A 169 14.65 -2.10 11.16
CA MET A 169 13.38 -2.77 11.45
C MET A 169 12.74 -2.28 12.75
N ASP A 170 13.56 -1.99 13.76
CA ASP A 170 13.08 -1.48 15.04
C ASP A 170 12.54 -0.04 14.94
N ARG A 171 13.09 0.78 14.04
CA ARG A 171 12.65 2.17 13.79
C ARG A 171 11.37 2.27 12.96
N ILE A 172 11.15 1.35 12.03
CA ILE A 172 9.92 1.31 11.22
C ILE A 172 8.75 0.94 12.13
N ASP A 173 7.66 1.74 12.10
CA ASP A 173 6.45 1.51 12.89
C ASP A 173 5.52 0.51 12.22
N GLN A 174 5.44 0.51 10.88
CA GLN A 174 4.61 -0.40 10.09
C GLN A 174 5.39 -0.94 8.88
N ILE A 175 5.47 -2.25 8.74
CA ILE A 175 6.02 -2.93 7.57
C ILE A 175 4.85 -3.32 6.67
N GLN A 176 4.68 -2.59 5.57
CA GLN A 176 3.69 -2.91 4.54
C GLN A 176 4.21 -4.07 3.71
N PHE A 177 3.91 -5.28 4.15
CA PHE A 177 4.35 -6.48 3.46
C PHE A 177 3.57 -6.66 2.15
N MET A 178 4.22 -6.49 1.02
CA MET A 178 3.65 -6.65 -0.32
C MET A 178 3.44 -8.13 -0.67
N ALA A 179 2.42 -8.77 -0.04
CA ALA A 179 2.06 -10.17 -0.27
C ALA A 179 1.21 -10.33 -1.54
N TYR A 180 1.70 -9.78 -2.65
CA TYR A 180 1.07 -9.81 -3.99
C TYR A 180 2.15 -9.70 -5.08
N ASP A 181 1.74 -9.70 -6.34
CA ASP A 181 2.54 -9.63 -7.57
C ASP A 181 3.46 -10.83 -7.83
N GLY A 182 3.87 -11.57 -6.82
CA GLY A 182 4.50 -12.88 -6.99
C GLY A 182 3.44 -13.99 -7.16
N ASN A 183 3.85 -15.15 -7.68
CA ASN A 183 2.98 -16.31 -7.82
C ASN A 183 3.35 -17.39 -6.79
N ASP A 184 2.34 -18.06 -6.24
CA ASP A 184 2.52 -19.29 -5.49
C ASP A 184 2.78 -20.49 -6.43
N GLU A 185 2.87 -21.71 -5.87
CA GLU A 185 3.15 -22.95 -6.63
C GLU A 185 2.08 -23.25 -7.69
N ASP A 186 0.85 -22.79 -7.49
CA ASP A 186 -0.27 -22.97 -8.42
C ASP A 186 -0.38 -21.81 -9.44
N GLY A 187 0.50 -20.83 -9.36
CA GLY A 187 0.53 -19.66 -10.24
C GLY A 187 -0.41 -18.52 -9.82
N TYR A 188 -0.91 -18.53 -8.57
CA TYR A 188 -1.85 -17.54 -8.05
C TYR A 188 -1.11 -16.41 -7.36
N GLN A 189 -1.41 -15.21 -7.78
CA GLN A 189 -0.92 -14.01 -7.11
C GLN A 189 -1.76 -13.66 -5.87
N SER A 190 -1.15 -12.98 -4.91
CA SER A 190 -1.82 -12.52 -3.68
C SER A 190 -2.52 -13.63 -2.89
N SER A 191 -2.00 -14.87 -2.95
CA SER A 191 -2.57 -16.02 -2.25
C SER A 191 -2.32 -15.97 -0.73
N LEU A 192 -3.07 -16.79 0.02
CA LEU A 192 -2.82 -16.97 1.46
C LEU A 192 -1.45 -17.63 1.70
N GLN A 193 -1.03 -18.54 0.82
CA GLN A 193 0.28 -19.19 0.90
C GLN A 193 1.42 -18.16 0.83
N GLN A 194 1.38 -17.22 -0.13
CA GLN A 194 2.36 -16.14 -0.21
C GLN A 194 2.44 -15.31 1.08
N ALA A 195 1.29 -15.00 1.67
CA ALA A 195 1.24 -14.28 2.94
C ALA A 195 1.88 -15.08 4.08
N GLN A 196 1.64 -16.39 4.14
CA GLN A 196 2.20 -17.28 5.17
C GLN A 196 3.70 -17.44 5.04
N GLU A 197 4.19 -17.71 3.84
CA GLU A 197 5.62 -17.89 3.56
C GLU A 197 6.41 -16.60 3.78
N GLY A 198 5.89 -15.48 3.29
CA GLY A 198 6.54 -14.18 3.47
C GLY A 198 6.55 -13.73 4.93
N LEU A 199 5.47 -13.93 5.69
CA LEU A 199 5.44 -13.65 7.12
C LEU A 199 6.52 -14.47 7.86
N ALA A 200 6.66 -15.75 7.54
CA ALA A 200 7.68 -16.60 8.14
C ALA A 200 9.11 -16.08 7.84
N GLU A 201 9.36 -15.58 6.63
CA GLU A 201 10.64 -14.99 6.26
C GLU A 201 10.92 -13.68 7.00
N PHE A 202 9.92 -12.78 7.14
CA PHE A 202 10.08 -11.58 7.97
C PHE A 202 10.43 -11.89 9.41
N ILE A 203 9.72 -12.82 10.03
CA ILE A 203 10.00 -13.24 11.43
C ILE A 203 11.38 -13.84 11.56
N LYS A 204 11.80 -14.70 10.63
CA LYS A 204 13.13 -15.32 10.60
C LYS A 204 14.23 -14.25 10.50
N ASN A 205 13.98 -13.14 9.81
CA ASN A 205 14.88 -11.99 9.69
C ASN A 205 14.77 -10.99 10.85
N GLY A 206 13.99 -11.28 11.89
CA GLY A 206 13.94 -10.51 13.13
C GLY A 206 12.87 -9.41 13.19
N ALA A 207 11.95 -9.36 12.24
CA ALA A 207 10.86 -8.40 12.28
C ALA A 207 9.88 -8.70 13.44
N ASP A 208 9.42 -7.65 14.14
CA ASP A 208 8.32 -7.79 15.09
C ASP A 208 7.02 -8.03 14.33
N ILE A 209 6.37 -9.16 14.60
CA ILE A 209 5.11 -9.55 13.96
C ILE A 209 4.02 -8.48 14.07
N LYS A 210 4.00 -7.72 15.17
CA LYS A 210 3.02 -6.67 15.42
C LYS A 210 3.15 -5.46 14.49
N LYS A 211 4.31 -5.31 13.85
CA LYS A 211 4.57 -4.25 12.87
C LYS A 211 4.22 -4.68 11.45
N ILE A 212 4.00 -5.96 11.19
CA ILE A 212 3.75 -6.48 9.85
C ILE A 212 2.28 -6.30 9.47
N ILE A 213 2.06 -5.63 8.34
CA ILE A 213 0.76 -5.38 7.73
C ILE A 213 0.69 -6.19 6.44
N ILE A 214 -0.16 -7.21 6.38
CA ILE A 214 -0.21 -8.16 5.26
C ILE A 214 -0.93 -7.54 4.06
N GLY A 215 -0.29 -7.53 2.90
CA GLY A 215 -0.81 -6.98 1.66
C GLY A 215 -1.92 -7.82 1.01
N ILE A 216 -2.93 -7.13 0.51
CA ILE A 216 -4.06 -7.64 -0.26
C ILE A 216 -4.14 -6.85 -1.56
N ALA A 217 -4.12 -7.54 -2.70
CA ALA A 217 -4.29 -6.90 -4.00
C ALA A 217 -5.77 -6.70 -4.33
N ALA A 218 -6.18 -5.46 -4.65
CA ALA A 218 -7.50 -5.17 -5.22
C ALA A 218 -7.45 -5.17 -6.77
N TYR A 219 -6.68 -6.09 -7.34
CA TYR A 219 -6.51 -6.26 -8.77
C TYR A 219 -6.13 -7.71 -9.09
N GLY A 220 -6.28 -8.08 -10.36
CA GLY A 220 -5.88 -9.39 -10.86
C GLY A 220 -4.65 -9.32 -11.75
N ARG A 221 -3.94 -10.43 -11.83
CA ARG A 221 -2.81 -10.65 -12.76
C ARG A 221 -3.01 -11.94 -13.53
N PRO A 222 -2.54 -12.04 -14.80
CA PRO A 222 -2.52 -13.27 -15.55
C PRO A 222 -1.70 -14.36 -14.85
N VAL A 223 -2.16 -15.61 -14.97
CA VAL A 223 -1.41 -16.77 -14.48
C VAL A 223 -0.09 -16.89 -15.26
N ASN A 224 1.01 -17.00 -14.52
CA ASN A 224 2.36 -17.27 -15.02
C ASN A 224 2.94 -16.27 -16.03
N SER A 225 2.35 -15.13 -16.28
CA SER A 225 2.94 -14.20 -17.24
C SER A 225 2.33 -12.81 -17.25
N SER A 226 3.05 -11.89 -17.88
CA SER A 226 2.58 -10.59 -18.32
C SER A 226 2.42 -9.52 -17.23
N PRO A 227 2.88 -8.31 -17.49
CA PRO A 227 2.67 -7.16 -16.64
C PRO A 227 1.21 -6.66 -16.64
N TYR A 228 0.30 -7.34 -17.36
CA TYR A 228 -1.09 -6.91 -17.42
C TYR A 228 -1.76 -6.96 -16.05
N TRP A 229 -2.56 -5.94 -15.80
CA TRP A 229 -3.15 -5.65 -14.52
C TRP A 229 -4.64 -5.30 -14.69
N ALA A 230 -5.51 -6.11 -14.14
CA ALA A 230 -6.95 -5.90 -14.22
C ALA A 230 -7.47 -5.36 -12.88
N THR A 231 -8.06 -4.17 -12.89
CA THR A 231 -8.66 -3.62 -11.67
C THR A 231 -9.84 -4.49 -11.23
N TRP A 232 -9.96 -4.73 -9.93
CA TRP A 232 -11.00 -5.60 -9.39
C TRP A 232 -12.41 -5.14 -9.76
N ARG A 233 -12.68 -3.86 -9.70
CA ARG A 233 -14.00 -3.30 -10.04
C ARG A 233 -14.41 -3.53 -11.50
N ASP A 234 -13.46 -3.75 -12.41
CA ASP A 234 -13.70 -3.89 -13.84
C ASP A 234 -13.73 -5.38 -14.27
N LEU A 235 -13.60 -6.32 -13.32
CA LEU A 235 -13.69 -7.75 -13.57
C LEU A 235 -15.17 -8.19 -13.59
N ASP A 236 -15.73 -8.37 -14.80
CA ASP A 236 -17.11 -8.77 -15.00
C ASP A 236 -17.33 -10.29 -14.94
N GLU A 237 -16.32 -11.07 -15.35
CA GLU A 237 -16.36 -12.52 -15.41
C GLU A 237 -15.34 -13.14 -14.46
N ALA A 238 -15.67 -13.22 -13.17
CA ALA A 238 -14.80 -13.78 -12.15
C ALA A 238 -15.41 -15.03 -11.50
N ASN A 239 -14.59 -16.07 -11.34
CA ASN A 239 -14.92 -17.21 -10.50
C ASN A 239 -14.40 -16.96 -9.08
N TYR A 240 -15.26 -16.47 -8.21
CA TYR A 240 -14.93 -16.09 -6.83
C TYR A 240 -14.44 -17.26 -5.96
N TRP A 241 -14.88 -18.50 -6.26
CA TRP A 241 -14.44 -19.68 -5.51
C TRP A 241 -13.00 -20.07 -5.82
N GLU A 242 -12.60 -19.91 -7.07
CA GLU A 242 -11.28 -20.28 -7.54
C GLU A 242 -10.31 -19.09 -7.56
N ASN A 243 -10.77 -17.88 -7.20
CA ASN A 243 -10.00 -16.64 -7.31
C ASN A 243 -9.44 -16.44 -8.73
N LYS A 244 -10.22 -16.79 -9.75
CA LYS A 244 -9.87 -16.73 -11.16
C LYS A 244 -10.78 -15.81 -11.94
N TYR A 245 -10.25 -15.21 -12.96
CA TYR A 245 -11.01 -14.45 -13.94
C TYR A 245 -10.55 -14.78 -15.35
N TYR A 246 -11.43 -14.53 -16.32
CA TYR A 246 -11.11 -14.63 -17.74
C TYR A 246 -11.30 -13.26 -18.34
N ASN A 247 -10.27 -12.76 -19.02
CA ASN A 247 -10.32 -11.45 -19.63
C ASN A 247 -9.87 -11.52 -21.08
N VAL A 248 -10.59 -10.84 -21.97
CA VAL A 248 -10.20 -10.62 -23.36
C VAL A 248 -9.38 -9.34 -23.40
N HIS A 249 -8.09 -9.49 -23.55
CA HIS A 249 -7.17 -8.37 -23.53
C HIS A 249 -7.01 -7.71 -24.91
N ASP A 250 -6.89 -8.54 -25.93
CA ASP A 250 -6.93 -8.17 -27.33
C ASP A 250 -8.03 -8.98 -28.01
N ALA A 251 -8.52 -8.50 -29.16
CA ALA A 251 -9.61 -9.15 -29.91
C ALA A 251 -9.40 -10.66 -30.18
N ASP A 252 -8.19 -11.15 -30.01
CA ASP A 252 -7.77 -12.51 -30.33
C ASP A 252 -7.20 -13.30 -29.14
N GLN A 253 -7.13 -12.74 -27.91
CA GLN A 253 -6.45 -13.43 -26.80
C GLN A 253 -7.22 -13.32 -25.49
N VAL A 254 -7.59 -14.48 -24.94
CA VAL A 254 -8.20 -14.62 -23.60
C VAL A 254 -7.12 -15.03 -22.62
N TYR A 255 -6.98 -14.27 -21.55
CA TYR A 255 -6.07 -14.59 -20.45
C TYR A 255 -6.84 -15.15 -19.27
N GLU A 256 -6.37 -16.26 -18.73
CA GLU A 256 -6.74 -16.70 -17.39
C GLU A 256 -5.89 -15.90 -16.39
N GLY A 257 -6.54 -15.27 -15.43
CA GLY A 257 -5.88 -14.53 -14.38
C GLY A 257 -6.36 -14.93 -12.99
N THR A 258 -5.60 -14.52 -11.98
CA THR A 258 -5.92 -14.73 -10.58
C THR A 258 -6.07 -13.39 -9.85
N PHE A 259 -6.87 -13.38 -8.80
CA PHE A 259 -7.15 -12.20 -7.99
C PHE A 259 -7.40 -12.59 -6.53
N CYS A 260 -7.39 -11.59 -5.64
CA CYS A 260 -7.79 -11.79 -4.26
C CYS A 260 -9.29 -11.49 -4.11
N SER A 261 -10.13 -12.53 -4.04
CA SER A 261 -11.57 -12.37 -3.81
C SER A 261 -11.86 -11.80 -2.41
N PRO A 262 -13.07 -11.27 -2.16
CA PRO A 262 -13.48 -10.85 -0.81
C PRO A 262 -13.36 -11.97 0.23
N ALA A 263 -13.59 -13.23 -0.15
CA ALA A 263 -13.41 -14.38 0.74
C ALA A 263 -11.94 -14.57 1.11
N LEU A 264 -11.03 -14.55 0.11
CA LEU A 264 -9.59 -14.66 0.33
C LEU A 264 -9.05 -13.46 1.13
N ALA A 265 -9.56 -12.26 0.88
CA ALA A 265 -9.23 -11.08 1.68
C ALA A 265 -9.64 -11.26 3.15
N GLY A 266 -10.82 -11.85 3.39
CA GLY A 266 -11.27 -12.25 4.71
C GLY A 266 -10.37 -13.29 5.37
N ASP A 267 -9.91 -14.30 4.63
CA ASP A 267 -9.00 -15.34 5.14
C ASP A 267 -7.62 -14.74 5.49
N LYS A 268 -7.07 -13.85 4.65
CA LYS A 268 -5.82 -13.11 4.98
C LYS A 268 -6.00 -12.24 6.22
N THR A 269 -7.15 -11.57 6.35
CA THR A 269 -7.48 -10.77 7.53
C THR A 269 -7.54 -11.64 8.77
N ALA A 270 -8.27 -12.76 8.74
CA ALA A 270 -8.31 -13.71 9.84
C ALA A 270 -6.91 -14.25 10.19
N TYR A 271 -6.11 -14.59 9.19
CA TYR A 271 -4.73 -15.04 9.39
C TYR A 271 -3.87 -13.99 10.08
N ALA A 272 -3.90 -12.72 9.62
CA ALA A 272 -3.18 -11.63 10.25
C ALA A 272 -3.55 -11.47 11.73
N LEU A 273 -4.84 -11.50 12.02
CA LEU A 273 -5.37 -11.36 13.38
C LEU A 273 -4.95 -12.51 14.31
N PHE A 274 -5.12 -13.76 13.86
CA PHE A 274 -4.81 -14.94 14.69
C PHE A 274 -3.30 -15.18 14.88
N THR A 275 -2.47 -14.70 13.96
CA THR A 275 -1.01 -14.73 14.11
C THR A 275 -0.46 -13.57 14.92
N GLY A 276 -1.24 -12.51 15.14
CA GLY A 276 -0.84 -11.32 15.88
C GLY A 276 -0.10 -10.27 15.05
N CYS A 277 -0.29 -10.28 13.73
CA CYS A 277 0.17 -9.19 12.86
C CYS A 277 -0.52 -7.86 13.20
N GLY A 278 0.10 -6.75 12.82
CA GLY A 278 -0.45 -5.41 13.02
C GLY A 278 -1.74 -5.15 12.23
N GLY A 279 -1.97 -5.88 11.12
CA GLY A 279 -3.18 -5.75 10.33
C GLY A 279 -3.03 -6.24 8.90
N VAL A 280 -3.90 -5.71 8.04
CA VAL A 280 -3.84 -5.90 6.59
C VAL A 280 -3.86 -4.55 5.88
N MET A 281 -3.26 -4.46 4.69
CA MET A 281 -3.37 -3.30 3.80
C MET A 281 -3.92 -3.72 2.43
N VAL A 282 -4.57 -2.80 1.75
CA VAL A 282 -5.12 -3.04 0.41
C VAL A 282 -4.43 -2.14 -0.61
N PHE A 283 -3.80 -2.74 -1.59
CA PHE A 283 -3.31 -2.06 -2.76
C PHE A 283 -4.20 -2.39 -3.97
N ARG A 284 -5.00 -1.44 -4.44
CA ARG A 284 -5.35 -0.15 -3.83
C ARG A 284 -6.87 0.07 -3.87
N VAL A 285 -7.39 0.86 -2.95
CA VAL A 285 -8.82 1.19 -2.84
C VAL A 285 -9.42 1.68 -4.18
N ALA A 286 -8.66 2.45 -4.95
CA ALA A 286 -9.11 2.93 -6.26
C ALA A 286 -9.40 1.82 -7.29
N CYS A 287 -8.94 0.61 -7.05
CA CYS A 287 -9.17 -0.57 -7.90
C CYS A 287 -10.29 -1.46 -7.36
N ASP A 288 -10.72 -1.26 -6.11
CA ASP A 288 -11.79 -2.03 -5.50
C ASP A 288 -13.17 -1.57 -5.98
N LYS A 289 -14.17 -2.42 -5.82
CA LYS A 289 -15.59 -2.07 -5.91
C LYS A 289 -15.95 -1.21 -4.71
N THR A 290 -16.95 -0.31 -4.87
CA THR A 290 -17.45 0.46 -3.73
C THR A 290 -18.14 -0.45 -2.71
N MET A 291 -18.18 -0.06 -1.44
CA MET A 291 -18.66 -0.92 -0.35
C MET A 291 -20.20 -1.13 -0.31
N ASP A 292 -20.95 -0.63 -1.27
CA ASP A 292 -22.33 -1.02 -1.56
C ASP A 292 -22.40 -2.30 -2.43
N ASP A 293 -21.31 -2.70 -3.08
CA ASP A 293 -21.16 -4.01 -3.73
C ASP A 293 -20.60 -5.03 -2.71
N PRO A 294 -21.33 -6.11 -2.40
CA PRO A 294 -20.86 -7.13 -1.46
C PRO A 294 -19.59 -7.87 -1.92
N ASN A 295 -19.21 -7.70 -3.17
CA ASN A 295 -17.99 -8.24 -3.74
C ASN A 295 -16.79 -7.30 -3.62
N SER A 296 -16.90 -6.20 -2.89
CA SER A 296 -15.73 -5.37 -2.53
C SER A 296 -14.76 -6.17 -1.65
N VAL A 297 -13.46 -6.05 -1.91
CA VAL A 297 -12.39 -6.60 -1.06
C VAL A 297 -12.52 -6.07 0.37
N ALA A 298 -12.82 -4.77 0.50
CA ALA A 298 -13.04 -4.14 1.80
C ALA A 298 -14.23 -4.76 2.57
N CYS A 299 -15.30 -5.17 1.89
CA CYS A 299 -16.41 -5.91 2.53
C CYS A 299 -15.96 -7.27 3.08
N GLY A 300 -15.05 -7.97 2.40
CA GLY A 300 -14.46 -9.20 2.91
C GLY A 300 -13.69 -9.00 4.21
N ILE A 301 -12.92 -7.92 4.29
CA ILE A 301 -12.18 -7.50 5.49
C ILE A 301 -13.17 -7.13 6.61
N GLU A 302 -14.11 -6.22 6.34
CA GLU A 302 -15.13 -5.76 7.28
C GLU A 302 -15.91 -6.93 7.90
N ASN A 303 -16.43 -7.83 7.07
CA ASN A 303 -17.17 -9.01 7.52
C ASN A 303 -16.34 -9.92 8.44
N THR A 304 -15.05 -10.04 8.19
CA THR A 304 -14.14 -10.82 9.04
C THR A 304 -13.91 -10.14 10.38
N LEU A 305 -13.68 -8.84 10.39
CA LEU A 305 -13.54 -8.05 11.61
C LEU A 305 -14.80 -8.15 12.48
N HIS A 306 -15.99 -7.98 11.89
CA HIS A 306 -17.26 -8.15 12.60
C HIS A 306 -17.45 -9.54 13.20
N ARG A 307 -17.09 -10.58 12.43
CA ARG A 307 -17.24 -11.97 12.89
C ARG A 307 -16.42 -12.30 14.11
N TYR A 308 -15.20 -11.79 14.20
CA TYR A 308 -14.25 -12.20 15.24
C TYR A 308 -14.10 -11.20 16.38
N PHE A 309 -14.46 -9.94 16.19
CA PHE A 309 -14.23 -8.89 17.19
C PHE A 309 -15.48 -8.23 17.72
N ASN A 310 -16.68 -8.52 17.19
CA ASN A 310 -17.87 -7.67 17.40
C ASN A 310 -17.51 -6.18 17.29
N ALA A 311 -16.54 -5.90 16.42
CA ALA A 311 -16.01 -4.56 16.23
C ALA A 311 -17.09 -3.72 15.55
N TRP A 312 -17.40 -2.60 16.11
CA TRP A 312 -18.38 -1.53 15.77
C TRP A 312 -19.75 -1.65 16.38
#